data_2153f6315521bf2d3a92fa6a8407c7ce
#
_entry.id   2153f6315521bf2d3a92fa6a8407c7ce
#
_cell.length_a   1.000
_cell.length_b   1.000
_cell.length_c   1.000
_cell.angle_alpha   90.00
_cell.angle_beta   90.00
_cell.angle_gamma   90.00
#
_symmetry.space_group_name_H-M   'P 1'
#
loop_
_entity.id
_entity.type
_entity.pdbx_description
1 polymer ?
#
loop_
_entity_poly.entity_id
_entity_poly.type
_entity_poly.pdbx_seq_one_letter_code
_entity_poly.pdbx_strand_id
1 'polypeptide(L)'
;MTEPGPEEPVAGAADTGAEEPDAEDLEGPRRRARREREERRAAQARATAIEEARREAKRQALGKPVQEAKTLGRGAVRGLKMLMWTAVIAVLVVGLGLLLYFTPLMSARSIAVTGLGAVPQDEVVAAAQVAPGTPLLQVDTDAVAKRVAGIRRIASVRVQRQYPSTLRITVVERVPVVVRDYPDGVHLFDRDGVDFATAPPPPGVPYLDTENPGPTDPATKAALEVMTSLRPDV
;
A
#
# COMPACT_ATOMS: atom_id res chain seq x y z
N MET A 1 -80.88 4.64 2.32
CA MET A 1 -82.01 4.66 3.28
C MET A 1 -81.82 5.95 4.05
N THR A 2 -82.34 6.89 3.56
CA THR A 2 -83.57 7.67 3.74
C THR A 2 -83.27 9.01 4.39
N GLU A 3 -83.23 10.03 3.59
CA GLU A 3 -83.75 11.41 3.89
C GLU A 3 -85.09 11.33 4.63
N PRO A 4 -85.56 12.39 5.29
CA PRO A 4 -85.74 13.69 4.66
C PRO A 4 -85.63 14.92 5.63
N GLY A 5 -85.46 16.12 5.02
CA GLY A 5 -85.94 17.37 5.64
C GLY A 5 -87.46 17.42 5.61
N PRO A 6 -88.09 18.53 5.65
CA PRO A 6 -87.75 19.97 5.91
C PRO A 6 -88.70 20.56 6.96
N GLU A 7 -88.65 21.89 7.18
CA GLU A 7 -89.81 22.79 7.18
C GLU A 7 -89.49 24.16 7.88
N GLU A 8 -89.55 25.17 7.11
CA GLU A 8 -90.00 26.50 7.59
C GLU A 8 -91.49 26.43 8.02
N PRO A 9 -91.96 27.37 8.84
CA PRO A 9 -92.61 28.57 8.28
C PRO A 9 -92.49 29.86 9.16
N VAL A 10 -92.38 31.00 8.50
CA VAL A 10 -93.31 32.07 8.23
C VAL A 10 -93.93 32.85 9.41
N ALA A 11 -93.70 34.17 9.27
CA ALA A 11 -94.56 35.30 9.61
C ALA A 11 -94.51 35.85 11.02
N GLY A 12 -94.21 37.04 11.20
CA GLY A 12 -94.76 38.27 10.75
C GLY A 12 -94.93 39.26 11.90
N ALA A 13 -94.72 40.41 11.60
CA ALA A 13 -95.35 41.64 12.13
C ALA A 13 -94.33 42.74 12.51
N ALA A 14 -94.42 43.71 11.70
CA ALA A 14 -94.27 45.12 11.89
C ALA A 14 -94.27 45.62 13.36
N ASP A 15 -93.35 46.48 13.66
CA ASP A 15 -93.75 47.87 14.11
C ASP A 15 -92.53 48.80 14.20
N THR A 16 -92.75 49.95 13.57
CA THR A 16 -92.35 51.30 13.89
C THR A 16 -90.94 51.62 14.33
N GLY A 17 -90.36 52.35 13.48
CA GLY A 17 -89.44 53.43 13.56
C GLY A 17 -89.23 54.12 14.91
N ALA A 18 -87.92 54.10 15.21
CA ALA A 18 -87.23 55.20 15.84
C ALA A 18 -85.86 55.27 15.24
N GLU A 19 -85.61 56.19 14.34
CA GLU A 19 -84.24 56.59 13.93
C GLU A 19 -83.52 57.06 15.19
N GLU A 20 -82.63 56.21 15.72
CA GLU A 20 -81.58 56.71 16.58
C GLU A 20 -80.60 57.49 15.71
N PRO A 21 -80.29 58.75 16.05
CA PRO A 21 -79.33 59.54 15.26
C PRO A 21 -77.98 58.85 15.33
N ASP A 22 -77.44 58.62 14.15
CA ASP A 22 -76.07 58.06 13.99
C ASP A 22 -75.09 58.72 14.92
N ALA A 23 -74.44 57.88 15.75
CA ALA A 23 -73.42 58.30 16.70
C ALA A 23 -72.22 58.99 16.01
N GLU A 24 -72.21 59.01 14.69
CA GLU A 24 -71.22 59.70 13.86
C GLU A 24 -71.36 61.22 13.82
N ASP A 25 -72.58 61.76 14.12
CA ASP A 25 -72.77 63.21 14.04
C ASP A 25 -72.44 64.00 15.32
N LEU A 26 -72.05 63.34 16.37
CA LEU A 26 -71.64 63.95 17.65
C LEU A 26 -70.11 64.12 17.80
N GLU A 27 -69.35 63.63 16.87
CA GLU A 27 -67.87 63.80 16.91
C GLU A 27 -67.43 65.08 16.18
N GLY A 28 -66.87 65.98 16.95
CA GLY A 28 -66.37 67.26 16.36
C GLY A 28 -65.27 67.00 15.29
N PRO A 29 -65.13 67.89 14.31
CA PRO A 29 -64.27 67.72 13.13
C PRO A 29 -62.83 67.37 13.45
N ARG A 30 -62.34 67.68 14.66
CA ARG A 30 -60.96 67.32 15.12
C ARG A 30 -60.79 65.85 15.49
N ARG A 31 -61.88 65.22 15.98
CA ARG A 31 -61.85 63.79 16.34
C ARG A 31 -61.91 62.89 15.08
N ARG A 32 -62.77 63.29 14.09
CA ARG A 32 -62.86 62.63 12.77
C ARG A 32 -61.49 62.66 12.05
N ALA A 33 -60.83 63.80 12.01
CA ALA A 33 -59.54 63.97 11.37
C ALA A 33 -58.41 63.14 12.08
N ARG A 34 -58.59 62.94 13.39
CA ARG A 34 -57.59 62.09 14.14
C ARG A 34 -57.78 60.61 13.85
N ARG A 35 -59.03 60.11 13.81
CA ARG A 35 -59.35 58.74 13.42
C ARG A 35 -58.90 58.43 11.99
N GLU A 36 -59.16 59.28 11.05
CA GLU A 36 -58.73 59.15 9.64
C GLU A 36 -57.20 59.06 9.54
N ARG A 37 -56.48 59.85 10.35
CA ARG A 37 -55.05 59.80 10.38
C ARG A 37 -54.53 58.50 11.01
N GLU A 38 -55.18 58.01 12.04
CA GLU A 38 -54.84 56.73 12.73
C GLU A 38 -55.17 55.56 11.81
N GLU A 39 -56.30 55.56 11.10
CA GLU A 39 -56.66 54.54 10.12
C GLU A 39 -55.71 54.54 8.91
N ARG A 40 -55.35 55.70 8.38
CA ARG A 40 -54.35 55.79 7.31
C ARG A 40 -52.96 55.25 7.76
N ARG A 41 -52.56 55.56 8.99
CA ARG A 41 -51.31 55.00 9.55
C ARG A 41 -51.39 53.49 9.76
N ALA A 42 -52.53 53.00 10.25
CA ALA A 42 -52.78 51.59 10.44
C ALA A 42 -52.78 50.82 9.08
N ALA A 43 -53.43 51.44 8.07
CA ALA A 43 -53.48 50.89 6.72
C ALA A 43 -52.04 50.84 6.08
N GLN A 44 -51.26 51.90 6.26
CA GLN A 44 -49.86 51.94 5.80
C GLN A 44 -49.00 50.93 6.53
N ALA A 45 -49.14 50.79 7.86
CA ALA A 45 -48.42 49.83 8.62
C ALA A 45 -48.74 48.36 8.23
N ARG A 46 -50.04 48.10 7.91
CA ARG A 46 -50.45 46.79 7.38
C ARG A 46 -49.88 46.53 5.98
N ALA A 47 -49.85 47.51 5.11
CA ALA A 47 -49.32 47.41 3.76
C ALA A 47 -47.81 47.15 3.80
N THR A 48 -47.04 47.84 4.65
CA THR A 48 -45.57 47.58 4.83
C THR A 48 -45.31 46.23 5.43
N ALA A 49 -46.09 45.79 6.43
CA ALA A 49 -45.94 44.44 7.01
C ALA A 49 -46.21 43.31 5.98
N ILE A 50 -47.21 43.50 5.10
CA ILE A 50 -47.51 42.55 4.02
C ILE A 50 -46.35 42.50 2.99
N GLU A 51 -45.77 43.66 2.65
CA GLU A 51 -44.64 43.71 1.72
C GLU A 51 -43.39 43.07 2.35
N GLU A 52 -43.12 43.31 3.63
CA GLU A 52 -42.02 42.68 4.34
C GLU A 52 -42.20 41.17 4.41
N ALA A 53 -43.38 40.69 4.79
CA ALA A 53 -43.72 39.27 4.80
C ALA A 53 -43.58 38.64 3.40
N ARG A 54 -43.98 39.36 2.33
CA ARG A 54 -43.77 38.90 0.94
C ARG A 54 -42.27 38.85 0.59
N ARG A 55 -41.50 39.83 1.03
CA ARG A 55 -40.03 39.84 0.80
C ARG A 55 -39.35 38.72 1.56
N GLU A 56 -39.77 38.46 2.79
CA GLU A 56 -39.25 37.34 3.59
C GLU A 56 -39.66 36.00 3.00
N ALA A 57 -40.91 35.82 2.59
CA ALA A 57 -41.38 34.63 1.91
C ALA A 57 -40.62 34.39 0.59
N LYS A 58 -40.37 35.46 -0.19
CA LYS A 58 -39.54 35.38 -1.39
C LYS A 58 -38.08 35.03 -1.05
N ARG A 59 -37.51 35.61 0.00
CA ARG A 59 -36.13 35.24 0.44
C ARG A 59 -36.09 33.80 0.92
N GLN A 60 -37.09 33.32 1.64
CA GLN A 60 -37.17 31.92 2.06
C GLN A 60 -37.41 30.97 0.89
N ALA A 61 -38.23 31.36 -0.10
CA ALA A 61 -38.44 30.56 -1.31
C ALA A 61 -37.21 30.56 -2.26
N LEU A 62 -36.45 31.66 -2.34
CA LEU A 62 -35.20 31.74 -3.07
C LEU A 62 -34.02 31.13 -2.29
N GLY A 63 -34.15 30.97 -0.95
CA GLY A 63 -33.08 30.44 -0.06
C GLY A 63 -33.04 28.92 0.10
N LYS A 64 -33.92 28.17 -0.56
CA LYS A 64 -33.92 26.69 -0.56
C LYS A 64 -34.02 26.18 -2.00
N PRO A 65 -33.37 25.19 -2.39
CA PRO A 65 -32.21 24.36 -2.12
C PRO A 65 -31.31 24.12 -3.34
N VAL A 66 -30.76 25.16 -3.95
CA VAL A 66 -29.87 24.98 -5.11
C VAL A 66 -28.41 24.80 -4.66
N GLN A 67 -28.09 25.12 -3.40
CA GLN A 67 -26.71 25.01 -2.93
C GLN A 67 -26.28 23.57 -2.54
N GLU A 68 -27.19 22.71 -2.04
CA GLU A 68 -26.84 21.34 -1.68
C GLU A 68 -26.59 20.47 -2.91
N ALA A 69 -27.33 20.63 -3.98
CA ALA A 69 -27.10 19.89 -5.23
C ALA A 69 -25.83 20.31 -5.96
N LYS A 70 -25.39 21.58 -5.86
CA LYS A 70 -24.15 22.05 -6.51
C LYS A 70 -22.89 21.66 -5.72
N THR A 71 -22.96 21.55 -4.41
CA THR A 71 -21.81 21.11 -3.58
C THR A 71 -21.59 19.60 -3.65
N LEU A 72 -22.65 18.80 -3.69
CA LEU A 72 -22.56 17.35 -3.91
C LEU A 72 -21.98 17.01 -5.30
N GLY A 73 -22.41 17.74 -6.34
CA GLY A 73 -21.87 17.53 -7.70
C GLY A 73 -20.38 17.86 -7.84
N ARG A 74 -19.92 18.95 -7.22
CA ARG A 74 -18.50 19.34 -7.27
C ARG A 74 -17.61 18.43 -6.41
N GLY A 75 -18.08 17.94 -5.28
CA GLY A 75 -17.39 16.97 -4.46
C GLY A 75 -17.30 15.60 -5.14
N ALA A 76 -18.39 15.14 -5.72
CA ALA A 76 -18.45 13.88 -6.47
C ALA A 76 -17.53 13.88 -7.71
N VAL A 77 -17.52 14.99 -8.46
CA VAL A 77 -16.62 15.13 -9.63
C VAL A 77 -15.16 15.19 -9.22
N ARG A 78 -14.83 15.85 -8.10
CA ARG A 78 -13.46 15.85 -7.56
C ARG A 78 -13.06 14.48 -7.04
N GLY A 79 -13.94 13.78 -6.33
CA GLY A 79 -13.74 12.42 -5.86
C GLY A 79 -13.53 11.45 -7.03
N LEU A 80 -14.37 11.52 -8.06
CA LEU A 80 -14.24 10.70 -9.27
C LEU A 80 -12.92 11.00 -10.02
N LYS A 81 -12.54 12.28 -10.11
CA LYS A 81 -11.27 12.67 -10.73
C LYS A 81 -10.05 12.17 -9.94
N MET A 82 -10.08 12.24 -8.61
CA MET A 82 -9.05 11.63 -7.76
C MET A 82 -8.98 10.11 -7.96
N LEU A 83 -10.12 9.44 -7.95
CA LEU A 83 -10.20 7.99 -8.16
C LEU A 83 -9.69 7.59 -9.54
N MET A 84 -9.98 8.36 -10.56
CA MET A 84 -9.45 8.15 -11.91
C MET A 84 -7.92 8.34 -11.95
N TRP A 85 -7.37 9.38 -11.31
CA TRP A 85 -5.94 9.59 -11.24
C TRP A 85 -5.21 8.50 -10.45
N THR A 86 -5.78 8.03 -9.32
CA THR A 86 -5.21 6.91 -8.56
C THR A 86 -5.23 5.62 -9.38
N ALA A 87 -6.29 5.36 -10.13
CA ALA A 87 -6.36 4.21 -11.02
C ALA A 87 -5.31 4.28 -12.14
N VAL A 88 -5.13 5.45 -12.76
CA VAL A 88 -4.10 5.67 -13.79
C VAL A 88 -2.70 5.46 -13.22
N ILE A 89 -2.42 6.03 -12.03
CA ILE A 89 -1.12 5.83 -11.37
C ILE A 89 -0.90 4.34 -11.02
N ALA A 90 -1.92 3.65 -10.52
CA ALA A 90 -1.83 2.23 -10.22
C ALA A 90 -1.52 1.40 -11.48
N VAL A 91 -2.20 1.68 -12.59
CA VAL A 91 -1.94 1.01 -13.88
C VAL A 91 -0.52 1.31 -14.38
N LEU A 92 -0.04 2.57 -14.25
CA LEU A 92 1.32 2.94 -14.64
C LEU A 92 2.36 2.22 -13.76
N VAL A 93 2.16 2.14 -12.45
CA VAL A 93 3.08 1.45 -11.53
C VAL A 93 3.11 -0.05 -11.83
N VAL A 94 1.95 -0.67 -12.03
CA VAL A 94 1.88 -2.10 -12.42
C VAL A 94 2.51 -2.32 -13.79
N GLY A 95 2.20 -1.48 -14.77
CA GLY A 95 2.77 -1.56 -16.10
C GLY A 95 4.30 -1.39 -16.10
N LEU A 96 4.81 -0.43 -15.34
CA LEU A 96 6.25 -0.24 -15.16
C LEU A 96 6.89 -1.43 -14.45
N GLY A 97 6.24 -1.97 -13.42
CA GLY A 97 6.70 -3.19 -12.72
C GLY A 97 6.78 -4.40 -13.65
N LEU A 98 5.76 -4.62 -14.45
CA LEU A 98 5.75 -5.68 -15.47
C LEU A 98 6.83 -5.44 -16.55
N LEU A 99 6.97 -4.20 -16.99
CA LEU A 99 8.01 -3.85 -17.96
C LEU A 99 9.40 -4.16 -17.42
N LEU A 100 9.72 -3.76 -16.19
CA LEU A 100 10.99 -4.06 -15.53
C LEU A 100 11.19 -5.56 -15.29
N TYR A 101 10.10 -6.29 -15.00
CA TYR A 101 10.15 -7.73 -14.75
C TYR A 101 10.42 -8.54 -16.03
N PHE A 102 9.83 -8.15 -17.15
CA PHE A 102 9.93 -8.86 -18.43
C PHE A 102 10.98 -8.29 -19.40
N THR A 103 11.48 -7.07 -19.17
CA THR A 103 12.41 -6.43 -20.10
C THR A 103 13.85 -6.83 -19.79
N PRO A 104 14.68 -7.10 -20.82
CA PRO A 104 16.09 -7.45 -20.65
C PRO A 104 16.99 -6.31 -20.16
N LEU A 105 16.41 -5.15 -19.77
CA LEU A 105 17.16 -4.04 -19.21
C LEU A 105 17.87 -4.42 -17.89
N MET A 106 17.27 -5.30 -17.09
CA MET A 106 17.83 -5.82 -15.84
C MET A 106 18.13 -7.32 -15.94
N SER A 107 18.68 -7.77 -17.05
CA SER A 107 19.07 -9.16 -17.26
C SER A 107 20.50 -9.41 -16.78
N ALA A 108 20.78 -10.63 -16.32
CA ALA A 108 22.12 -11.10 -16.00
C ALA A 108 22.99 -11.13 -17.28
N ARG A 109 23.78 -10.07 -17.50
CA ARG A 109 24.74 -9.98 -18.59
C ARG A 109 26.12 -10.41 -18.18
N SER A 110 26.44 -10.27 -16.91
CA SER A 110 27.74 -10.66 -16.34
C SER A 110 27.55 -11.38 -15.02
N ILE A 111 28.37 -12.42 -14.83
CA ILE A 111 28.51 -13.13 -13.56
C ILE A 111 29.89 -12.80 -13.01
N ALA A 112 29.93 -12.06 -11.92
CA ALA A 112 31.18 -11.73 -11.23
C ALA A 112 31.39 -12.74 -10.09
N VAL A 113 32.42 -13.56 -10.19
CA VAL A 113 32.81 -14.53 -9.15
C VAL A 113 34.01 -13.97 -8.39
N THR A 114 33.93 -14.01 -7.07
CA THR A 114 34.98 -13.53 -6.17
C THR A 114 35.29 -14.56 -5.08
N GLY A 115 36.52 -14.59 -4.56
CA GLY A 115 36.94 -15.52 -3.54
C GLY A 115 37.45 -16.85 -4.07
N LEU A 116 37.78 -16.92 -5.37
CA LEU A 116 38.36 -18.11 -6.01
C LEU A 116 39.85 -18.20 -5.68
N GLY A 117 40.32 -19.45 -5.46
CA GLY A 117 41.71 -19.80 -5.32
C GLY A 117 42.06 -20.95 -6.27
N ALA A 118 41.78 -22.19 -5.88
CA ALA A 118 42.06 -23.37 -6.67
C ALA A 118 40.90 -23.80 -7.60
N VAL A 119 39.67 -23.30 -7.35
CA VAL A 119 38.51 -23.64 -8.18
C VAL A 119 38.45 -22.73 -9.41
N PRO A 120 38.36 -23.30 -10.62
CA PRO A 120 38.21 -22.50 -11.84
C PRO A 120 36.91 -21.71 -11.86
N GLN A 121 36.96 -20.50 -12.36
CA GLN A 121 35.75 -19.64 -12.47
C GLN A 121 34.69 -20.31 -13.35
N ASP A 122 35.10 -20.97 -14.41
CA ASP A 122 34.17 -21.61 -15.36
C ASP A 122 33.36 -22.73 -14.71
N GLU A 123 33.95 -23.48 -13.76
CA GLU A 123 33.25 -24.49 -13.00
C GLU A 123 32.14 -23.89 -12.12
N VAL A 124 32.42 -22.75 -11.47
CA VAL A 124 31.43 -22.04 -10.65
C VAL A 124 30.28 -21.45 -11.53
N VAL A 125 30.65 -20.89 -12.67
CA VAL A 125 29.64 -20.35 -13.62
C VAL A 125 28.78 -21.48 -14.19
N ALA A 126 29.40 -22.61 -14.55
CA ALA A 126 28.67 -23.78 -15.04
C ALA A 126 27.72 -24.34 -13.98
N ALA A 127 28.21 -24.48 -12.71
CA ALA A 127 27.39 -24.93 -11.60
C ALA A 127 26.24 -23.97 -11.26
N ALA A 128 26.43 -22.67 -11.45
CA ALA A 128 25.39 -21.66 -11.24
C ALA A 128 24.16 -21.85 -12.14
N GLN A 129 24.35 -22.40 -13.37
CA GLN A 129 23.29 -22.68 -14.34
C GLN A 129 22.36 -21.48 -14.59
N VAL A 130 22.90 -20.28 -14.66
CA VAL A 130 22.16 -19.05 -14.97
C VAL A 130 22.33 -18.77 -16.47
N ALA A 131 21.21 -18.83 -17.21
CA ALA A 131 21.26 -18.52 -18.62
C ALA A 131 21.54 -17.02 -18.84
N PRO A 132 22.42 -16.66 -19.78
CA PRO A 132 22.63 -15.26 -20.15
C PRO A 132 21.31 -14.62 -20.61
N GLY A 133 21.05 -13.39 -20.16
CA GLY A 133 19.79 -12.69 -20.48
C GLY A 133 18.62 -12.98 -19.54
N THR A 134 18.76 -13.87 -18.57
CA THR A 134 17.73 -14.08 -17.54
C THR A 134 17.53 -12.80 -16.72
N PRO A 135 16.29 -12.29 -16.56
CA PRO A 135 16.03 -11.14 -15.70
C PRO A 135 16.52 -11.39 -14.27
N LEU A 136 17.32 -10.46 -13.71
CA LEU A 136 17.89 -10.63 -12.37
C LEU A 136 16.83 -10.87 -11.29
N LEU A 137 15.64 -10.31 -11.46
CA LEU A 137 14.51 -10.50 -10.55
C LEU A 137 13.98 -11.94 -10.54
N GLN A 138 14.13 -12.65 -11.66
CA GLN A 138 13.68 -14.04 -11.80
C GLN A 138 14.74 -15.05 -11.36
N VAL A 139 16.01 -14.62 -11.18
CA VAL A 139 17.07 -15.51 -10.72
C VAL A 139 16.83 -15.87 -9.26
N ASP A 140 16.61 -17.13 -8.98
CA ASP A 140 16.57 -17.66 -7.61
C ASP A 140 18.00 -17.75 -7.07
N THR A 141 18.38 -16.76 -6.23
CA THR A 141 19.72 -16.66 -5.66
C THR A 141 20.04 -17.82 -4.72
N ASP A 142 19.03 -18.36 -4.01
CA ASP A 142 19.24 -19.47 -3.07
C ASP A 142 19.44 -20.79 -3.81
N ALA A 143 18.69 -21.00 -4.88
CA ALA A 143 18.88 -22.17 -5.74
C ALA A 143 20.26 -22.13 -6.42
N VAL A 144 20.70 -20.95 -6.89
CA VAL A 144 22.06 -20.77 -7.43
C VAL A 144 23.12 -21.06 -6.36
N ALA A 145 22.97 -20.50 -5.15
CA ALA A 145 23.90 -20.73 -4.06
C ALA A 145 24.00 -22.23 -3.70
N LYS A 146 22.88 -22.94 -3.64
CA LYS A 146 22.85 -24.38 -3.36
C LYS A 146 23.57 -25.20 -4.45
N ARG A 147 23.39 -24.86 -5.73
CA ARG A 147 24.06 -25.53 -6.83
C ARG A 147 25.57 -25.32 -6.78
N VAL A 148 26.02 -24.10 -6.55
CA VAL A 148 27.45 -23.78 -6.44
C VAL A 148 28.06 -24.39 -5.18
N ALA A 149 27.33 -24.42 -4.05
CA ALA A 149 27.77 -25.09 -2.83
C ALA A 149 27.92 -26.63 -2.99
N GLY A 150 27.34 -27.21 -4.05
CA GLY A 150 27.54 -28.59 -4.43
C GLY A 150 28.98 -28.92 -4.91
N ILE A 151 29.80 -27.93 -5.24
CA ILE A 151 31.22 -28.11 -5.57
C ILE A 151 31.97 -28.43 -4.27
N ARG A 152 32.55 -29.61 -4.19
CA ARG A 152 33.15 -30.14 -2.95
C ARG A 152 34.17 -29.20 -2.31
N ARG A 153 34.95 -28.48 -3.13
CA ARG A 153 35.98 -27.51 -2.69
C ARG A 153 35.46 -26.22 -2.10
N ILE A 154 34.14 -25.97 -2.18
CA ILE A 154 33.52 -24.73 -1.70
C ILE A 154 32.92 -24.96 -0.31
N ALA A 155 33.32 -24.14 0.66
CA ALA A 155 32.79 -24.15 2.01
C ALA A 155 31.50 -23.35 2.14
N SER A 156 31.44 -22.17 1.52
CA SER A 156 30.25 -21.33 1.56
C SER A 156 30.10 -20.49 0.30
N VAL A 157 28.86 -20.14 -0.01
CA VAL A 157 28.48 -19.34 -1.19
C VAL A 157 27.53 -18.27 -0.79
N ARG A 158 27.75 -17.07 -1.30
CA ARG A 158 26.81 -15.96 -1.22
C ARG A 158 26.53 -15.45 -2.62
N VAL A 159 25.26 -15.42 -3.00
CA VAL A 159 24.81 -14.91 -4.29
C VAL A 159 24.03 -13.62 -4.09
N GLN A 160 24.40 -12.58 -4.80
CA GLN A 160 23.79 -11.26 -4.70
C GLN A 160 23.48 -10.71 -6.10
N ARG A 161 22.30 -10.10 -6.23
CA ARG A 161 21.95 -9.36 -7.43
C ARG A 161 22.58 -7.98 -7.35
N GLN A 162 23.43 -7.63 -8.32
CA GLN A 162 24.04 -6.31 -8.44
C GLN A 162 23.45 -5.62 -9.67
N TYR A 163 22.50 -4.77 -9.42
CA TYR A 163 21.86 -4.01 -10.47
C TYR A 163 22.84 -3.09 -11.21
N PRO A 164 22.65 -2.81 -12.52
CA PRO A 164 21.47 -3.24 -13.29
C PRO A 164 21.57 -4.65 -13.91
N SER A 165 22.76 -5.27 -14.08
CA SER A 165 22.92 -6.43 -14.97
C SER A 165 23.94 -7.48 -14.49
N THR A 166 24.39 -7.45 -13.24
CA THR A 166 25.43 -8.33 -12.72
C THR A 166 24.89 -9.24 -11.62
N LEU A 167 25.22 -10.53 -11.72
CA LEU A 167 25.05 -11.48 -10.62
C LEU A 167 26.41 -11.67 -9.95
N ARG A 168 26.54 -11.31 -8.69
CA ARG A 168 27.77 -11.51 -7.90
C ARG A 168 27.67 -12.80 -7.12
N ILE A 169 28.64 -13.68 -7.30
CA ILE A 169 28.81 -14.93 -6.57
C ILE A 169 30.11 -14.81 -5.76
N THR A 170 29.99 -14.74 -4.44
CA THR A 170 31.13 -14.76 -3.54
C THR A 170 31.26 -16.15 -2.99
N VAL A 171 32.38 -16.79 -3.19
CA VAL A 171 32.69 -18.13 -2.70
C VAL A 171 33.78 -18.07 -1.65
N VAL A 172 33.73 -19.02 -0.71
CA VAL A 172 34.80 -19.28 0.22
C VAL A 172 35.20 -20.73 -0.02
N GLU A 173 36.44 -20.93 -0.43
CA GLU A 173 36.96 -22.29 -0.64
C GLU A 173 37.33 -22.96 0.69
N ARG A 174 37.26 -24.31 0.72
CA ARG A 174 37.67 -25.08 1.86
C ARG A 174 39.19 -25.08 1.94
N VAL A 175 39.72 -24.88 3.14
CA VAL A 175 41.14 -24.92 3.43
C VAL A 175 41.45 -26.23 4.15
N PRO A 176 42.47 -27.00 3.72
CA PRO A 176 42.84 -28.23 4.37
C PRO A 176 43.43 -27.96 5.76
N VAL A 177 42.94 -28.69 6.75
CA VAL A 177 43.39 -28.60 8.15
C VAL A 177 44.08 -29.89 8.55
N VAL A 178 43.57 -31.02 8.06
CA VAL A 178 44.18 -32.36 8.26
C VAL A 178 44.11 -33.17 6.98
N VAL A 179 45.00 -34.13 6.81
CA VAL A 179 45.00 -35.01 5.64
C VAL A 179 45.04 -36.46 6.10
N ARG A 180 44.59 -37.37 5.23
CA ARG A 180 44.68 -38.81 5.45
C ARG A 180 45.01 -39.52 4.16
N ASP A 181 45.90 -40.55 4.28
CA ASP A 181 46.22 -41.45 3.18
C ASP A 181 45.12 -42.48 2.98
N TYR A 182 44.68 -42.60 1.75
CA TYR A 182 43.80 -43.66 1.27
C TYR A 182 44.45 -44.38 0.08
N PRO A 183 43.98 -45.57 -0.29
CA PRO A 183 44.51 -46.32 -1.44
C PRO A 183 44.42 -45.55 -2.77
N ASP A 184 43.48 -44.62 -2.89
CA ASP A 184 43.20 -43.77 -4.06
C ASP A 184 43.92 -42.40 -3.98
N GLY A 185 44.64 -42.12 -2.90
CA GLY A 185 45.41 -40.89 -2.73
C GLY A 185 45.23 -40.22 -1.36
N VAL A 186 45.86 -39.07 -1.23
CA VAL A 186 45.75 -38.28 0.02
C VAL A 186 44.47 -37.46 -0.03
N HIS A 187 43.58 -37.67 0.91
CA HIS A 187 42.34 -36.92 1.09
C HIS A 187 42.55 -35.74 2.03
N LEU A 188 41.96 -34.62 1.67
CA LEU A 188 42.07 -33.35 2.36
C LEU A 188 40.77 -33.07 3.11
N PHE A 189 40.87 -32.81 4.41
CA PHE A 189 39.74 -32.51 5.28
C PHE A 189 39.84 -31.07 5.76
N ASP A 190 38.72 -30.40 5.77
CA ASP A 190 38.59 -29.05 6.27
C ASP A 190 38.32 -29.00 7.79
N ARG A 191 38.16 -27.81 8.33
CA ARG A 191 37.84 -27.57 9.73
C ARG A 191 36.53 -28.20 10.21
N ASP A 192 35.59 -28.48 9.29
CA ASP A 192 34.30 -29.10 9.60
C ASP A 192 34.37 -30.63 9.47
N GLY A 193 35.55 -31.19 9.16
CA GLY A 193 35.78 -32.62 8.95
C GLY A 193 35.25 -33.14 7.62
N VAL A 194 35.00 -32.24 6.66
CA VAL A 194 34.52 -32.63 5.34
C VAL A 194 35.67 -32.96 4.42
N ASP A 195 35.64 -34.17 3.86
CA ASP A 195 36.52 -34.58 2.77
C ASP A 195 36.12 -33.84 1.49
N PHE A 196 36.98 -32.93 1.02
CA PHE A 196 36.65 -32.07 -0.09
C PHE A 196 37.54 -32.23 -1.33
N ALA A 197 38.69 -32.88 -1.21
CA ALA A 197 39.57 -33.10 -2.34
C ALA A 197 40.56 -34.22 -2.12
N THR A 198 40.99 -34.86 -3.22
CA THR A 198 42.13 -35.76 -3.26
C THR A 198 43.26 -35.06 -3.99
N ALA A 199 44.35 -34.78 -3.29
CA ALA A 199 45.50 -34.05 -3.84
C ALA A 199 46.76 -34.29 -2.99
N PRO A 200 47.98 -33.98 -3.49
CA PRO A 200 49.17 -34.02 -2.66
C PRO A 200 49.01 -33.18 -1.39
N PRO A 201 49.51 -33.66 -0.24
CA PRO A 201 49.38 -32.96 1.03
C PRO A 201 50.09 -31.60 0.98
N PRO A 202 49.43 -30.51 1.38
CA PRO A 202 50.10 -29.23 1.51
C PRO A 202 51.16 -29.28 2.62
N PRO A 203 52.24 -28.50 2.51
CA PRO A 203 53.27 -28.46 3.53
C PRO A 203 52.71 -27.97 4.87
N GLY A 204 53.04 -28.65 5.96
CA GLY A 204 52.64 -28.28 7.32
C GLY A 204 51.22 -28.71 7.72
N VAL A 205 50.50 -29.45 6.89
CA VAL A 205 49.21 -30.05 7.27
C VAL A 205 49.45 -31.42 7.89
N PRO A 206 48.96 -31.66 9.13
CA PRO A 206 49.16 -32.91 9.83
C PRO A 206 48.31 -34.07 9.27
N TYR A 207 48.82 -35.28 9.44
CA TYR A 207 48.07 -36.48 9.10
C TYR A 207 47.13 -36.88 10.24
N LEU A 208 45.89 -37.22 9.86
CA LEU A 208 44.87 -37.71 10.76
C LEU A 208 44.88 -39.25 10.78
N ASP A 209 45.12 -39.83 11.94
CA ASP A 209 45.09 -41.27 12.15
C ASP A 209 43.80 -41.69 12.86
N THR A 210 42.73 -41.93 12.07
CA THR A 210 41.42 -42.43 12.55
C THR A 210 40.85 -43.37 11.50
N GLU A 211 40.10 -44.36 11.91
CA GLU A 211 39.57 -45.38 10.99
C GLU A 211 38.56 -44.79 9.99
N ASN A 212 37.69 -43.90 10.44
CA ASN A 212 36.61 -43.33 9.64
C ASN A 212 36.52 -41.80 9.81
N PRO A 213 37.45 -41.04 9.23
CA PRO A 213 37.43 -39.59 9.36
C PRO A 213 36.18 -38.96 8.71
N GLY A 214 35.60 -37.98 9.39
CA GLY A 214 34.44 -37.33 8.89
C GLY A 214 33.82 -36.35 9.88
N PRO A 215 32.79 -35.57 9.43
CA PRO A 215 32.16 -34.56 10.26
C PRO A 215 31.40 -35.11 11.47
N THR A 216 31.12 -36.41 11.51
CA THR A 216 30.41 -37.08 12.62
C THR A 216 31.34 -37.87 13.54
N ASP A 217 32.55 -38.14 13.13
CA ASP A 217 33.54 -38.93 13.91
C ASP A 217 34.07 -38.12 15.10
N PRO A 218 33.98 -38.64 16.33
CA PRO A 218 34.48 -37.96 17.53
C PRO A 218 36.00 -37.71 17.53
N ALA A 219 36.79 -38.65 16.97
CA ALA A 219 38.23 -38.49 16.91
C ALA A 219 38.63 -37.38 15.93
N THR A 220 37.99 -37.32 14.77
CA THR A 220 38.15 -36.23 13.81
C THR A 220 37.81 -34.88 14.44
N LYS A 221 36.66 -34.78 15.14
CA LYS A 221 36.26 -33.53 15.82
C LYS A 221 37.28 -33.09 16.86
N ALA A 222 37.72 -34.00 17.71
CA ALA A 222 38.73 -33.71 18.73
C ALA A 222 40.05 -33.20 18.12
N ALA A 223 40.51 -33.84 17.05
CA ALA A 223 41.73 -33.42 16.34
C ALA A 223 41.55 -32.02 15.73
N LEU A 224 40.41 -31.73 15.08
CA LEU A 224 40.13 -30.45 14.50
C LEU A 224 39.95 -29.33 15.54
N GLU A 225 39.39 -29.63 16.70
CA GLU A 225 39.28 -28.68 17.82
C GLU A 225 40.68 -28.31 18.34
N VAL A 226 41.56 -29.29 18.51
CA VAL A 226 42.97 -29.03 18.87
C VAL A 226 43.64 -28.17 17.82
N MET A 227 43.51 -28.50 16.53
CA MET A 227 44.11 -27.71 15.44
C MET A 227 43.59 -26.29 15.40
N THR A 228 42.30 -26.08 15.67
CA THR A 228 41.71 -24.76 15.70
C THR A 228 42.16 -23.94 16.92
N SER A 229 42.49 -24.60 18.02
CA SER A 229 43.03 -23.97 19.24
C SER A 229 44.50 -23.57 19.14
N LEU A 230 45.24 -24.20 18.24
CA LEU A 230 46.61 -23.82 17.96
C LEU A 230 46.64 -22.54 17.15
N ARG A 231 47.55 -21.61 17.53
CA ARG A 231 47.70 -20.38 16.77
C ARG A 231 48.36 -20.67 15.42
N PRO A 232 47.97 -19.96 14.36
CA PRO A 232 48.52 -20.18 13.01
C PRO A 232 50.03 -19.87 12.88
N ASP A 233 50.67 -19.36 13.92
CA ASP A 233 52.08 -18.94 13.98
C ASP A 233 52.97 -19.90 14.79
N VAL A 234 52.49 -21.08 15.11
CA VAL A 234 53.30 -22.13 15.78
C VAL A 234 53.65 -23.28 14.83
#